data_1ac9d42c8c268044b98adc5a87fe2c1e
#
_entry.id   1ac9d42c8c268044b98adc5a87fe2c1e
#
_cell.length_a   1.000
_cell.length_b   1.000
_cell.length_c   1.000
_cell.angle_alpha   90.00
_cell.angle_beta   90.00
_cell.angle_gamma   90.00
#
_symmetry.space_group_name_H-M   'P 1'
#
loop_
_entity.id
_entity.type
_entity.pdbx_description
1 polymer ?
#
loop_
_entity_poly.entity_id
_entity_poly.type
_entity_poly.pdbx_seq_one_letter_code
_entity_poly.pdbx_strand_id
1 'polypeptide(L)'
;IGARLADLNRSRNIAQTVSGSLVAASTLSPAELTGFARSGPMASDANMLSLGTENAPQAASAIWLQAIGATGRIDGDGNADTTDYQWTGMVGGFDSPLSDTTILGVYFGYADARNRQAGRDATLDSRNFMAGFYATHDLGNDLRLSGQAGWTRTANDSRRNLDFGGIDRTATADYTDNALNANLELARGFDVAPNWRVVPYGALGVLWNDHDAFTETGAGSANLSRASDSTLTGTASLGLRMAGMFETGNGKTLIPQFRLGWDHHLGPTANSTTLAFTGTSSFTVAGSETDRDTLVGNLGFALADDDGWSFYADYQPSISKSRREHALGAGFRMKF
;
A
#
# COMPACT_ATOMS: atom_id res chain seq x y z
N ILE A 1 -20.38 -26.20 -31.06
CA ILE A 1 -20.53 -24.72 -30.91
C ILE A 1 -20.65 -24.37 -29.43
N GLY A 2 -21.50 -25.10 -28.65
CA GLY A 2 -21.66 -24.84 -27.20
C GLY A 2 -20.39 -25.01 -26.39
N ALA A 3 -19.56 -26.03 -26.65
CA ALA A 3 -18.28 -26.23 -25.98
C ALA A 3 -17.27 -25.11 -26.27
N ARG A 4 -17.21 -24.61 -27.50
CA ARG A 4 -16.36 -23.46 -27.88
C ARG A 4 -16.79 -22.15 -27.20
N LEU A 5 -18.10 -21.94 -26.99
CA LEU A 5 -18.62 -20.77 -26.27
C LEU A 5 -18.32 -20.88 -24.76
N ALA A 6 -18.39 -22.08 -24.19
CA ALA A 6 -17.99 -22.31 -22.80
C ALA A 6 -16.48 -22.12 -22.59
N ASP A 7 -15.66 -22.54 -23.56
CA ASP A 7 -14.22 -22.35 -23.54
C ASP A 7 -13.79 -20.90 -23.75
N LEU A 8 -14.50 -20.16 -24.62
CA LEU A 8 -14.34 -18.72 -24.79
C LEU A 8 -14.77 -17.93 -23.53
N ASN A 9 -15.84 -18.37 -22.87
CA ASN A 9 -16.26 -17.78 -21.60
C ASN A 9 -15.28 -18.11 -20.48
N ARG A 10 -14.70 -19.31 -20.46
CA ARG A 10 -13.65 -19.69 -19.52
C ARG A 10 -12.36 -18.87 -19.76
N SER A 11 -11.98 -18.66 -21.01
CA SER A 11 -10.84 -17.82 -21.40
C SER A 11 -11.08 -16.32 -21.12
N ARG A 12 -12.30 -15.84 -21.32
CA ARG A 12 -12.74 -14.51 -20.88
C ARG A 12 -12.61 -14.35 -19.38
N ASN A 13 -13.08 -15.30 -18.64
CA ASN A 13 -12.97 -15.32 -17.19
C ASN A 13 -11.49 -15.33 -16.72
N ILE A 14 -10.57 -16.02 -17.40
CA ILE A 14 -9.13 -16.00 -17.09
C ILE A 14 -8.53 -14.64 -17.38
N ALA A 15 -8.92 -13.99 -18.48
CA ALA A 15 -8.52 -12.63 -18.81
C ALA A 15 -9.01 -11.62 -17.76
N GLN A 16 -10.24 -11.75 -17.28
CA GLN A 16 -10.80 -10.95 -16.18
C GLN A 16 -9.97 -11.04 -14.92
N THR A 17 -9.48 -12.21 -14.65
CA THR A 17 -8.73 -12.55 -13.46
C THR A 17 -7.33 -11.99 -13.47
N VAL A 18 -6.61 -12.15 -14.58
CA VAL A 18 -5.27 -11.56 -14.73
C VAL A 18 -5.36 -10.04 -14.63
N SER A 19 -6.37 -9.43 -15.22
CA SER A 19 -6.57 -7.98 -15.13
C SER A 19 -7.07 -7.53 -13.75
N GLY A 20 -7.91 -8.31 -13.08
CA GLY A 20 -8.31 -8.06 -11.69
C GLY A 20 -7.14 -8.20 -10.73
N SER A 21 -6.26 -9.18 -10.96
CA SER A 21 -5.00 -9.34 -10.22
C SER A 21 -4.00 -8.22 -10.54
N LEU A 22 -3.97 -7.74 -11.77
CA LEU A 22 -3.16 -6.61 -12.19
C LEU A 22 -3.63 -5.32 -11.54
N VAL A 23 -4.94 -5.11 -11.44
CA VAL A 23 -5.51 -3.97 -10.71
C VAL A 23 -5.31 -4.15 -9.21
N ALA A 24 -5.46 -5.35 -8.66
CA ALA A 24 -5.17 -5.61 -7.25
C ALA A 24 -3.68 -5.48 -6.93
N ALA A 25 -2.78 -5.92 -7.82
CA ALA A 25 -1.34 -5.72 -7.65
C ALA A 25 -0.92 -4.25 -7.83
N SER A 26 -1.57 -3.52 -8.71
CA SER A 26 -1.35 -2.08 -8.87
C SER A 26 -1.99 -1.25 -7.77
N THR A 27 -3.01 -1.77 -7.07
CA THR A 27 -3.58 -1.17 -5.86
C THR A 27 -2.83 -1.56 -4.58
N LEU A 28 -2.08 -2.65 -4.58
CA LEU A 28 -1.01 -2.94 -3.59
C LEU A 28 0.21 -2.05 -3.80
N SER A 29 0.21 -1.25 -4.84
CA SER A 29 1.19 -0.25 -5.14
C SER A 29 1.22 0.87 -4.06
N PRO A 30 1.88 1.93 -4.26
CA PRO A 30 2.32 2.98 -3.37
C PRO A 30 1.29 3.50 -2.37
N ALA A 31 -0.02 3.42 -2.61
CA ALA A 31 -0.99 3.91 -1.63
C ALA A 31 -1.01 3.08 -0.34
N GLU A 32 -0.72 1.80 -0.40
CA GLU A 32 -0.61 0.92 0.77
C GLU A 32 0.81 0.86 1.30
N LEU A 33 1.81 0.93 0.42
CA LEU A 33 3.18 1.20 0.80
C LEU A 33 3.34 2.63 1.37
N THR A 34 2.50 3.58 1.02
CA THR A 34 2.40 4.89 1.70
C THR A 34 1.64 4.81 3.01
N GLY A 35 0.87 3.76 3.26
CA GLY A 35 0.46 3.35 4.60
C GLY A 35 1.67 3.12 5.51
N PHE A 36 2.82 2.69 4.96
CA PHE A 36 4.10 2.64 5.67
C PHE A 36 4.61 4.01 6.07
N ALA A 37 4.59 4.92 5.15
CA ALA A 37 4.90 6.29 5.43
C ALA A 37 3.91 6.90 6.45
N ARG A 38 2.71 6.35 6.61
CA ARG A 38 1.71 6.78 7.60
C ARG A 38 1.80 6.07 8.94
N SER A 39 2.31 4.86 9.00
CA SER A 39 2.25 4.01 10.20
C SER A 39 3.60 3.67 10.82
N GLY A 40 4.71 3.92 10.13
CA GLY A 40 6.02 3.83 10.77
C GLY A 40 6.20 4.94 11.82
N PRO A 41 7.14 4.84 12.74
CA PRO A 41 7.53 5.96 13.60
C PRO A 41 8.23 6.99 12.72
N MET A 42 7.50 7.48 11.75
CA MET A 42 7.88 8.64 11.02
C MET A 42 8.05 9.80 11.97
N ALA A 43 8.79 10.77 11.50
CA ALA A 43 8.94 12.06 12.16
C ALA A 43 7.63 12.57 12.79
N SER A 44 6.45 12.17 12.24
CA SER A 44 5.16 12.51 12.80
C SER A 44 4.82 11.81 14.12
N ASP A 45 5.09 10.51 14.28
CA ASP A 45 4.61 9.77 15.46
C ASP A 45 5.59 9.86 16.63
N ALA A 46 6.90 9.79 16.38
CA ALA A 46 7.89 10.07 17.41
C ALA A 46 7.93 11.57 17.83
N ASN A 47 7.66 12.49 16.87
CA ASN A 47 7.51 13.91 17.18
C ASN A 47 6.12 14.27 17.72
N MET A 48 5.07 13.46 17.53
CA MET A 48 3.79 13.67 18.20
C MET A 48 3.88 13.53 19.71
N LEU A 49 4.81 12.71 20.20
CA LEU A 49 5.08 12.55 21.62
C LEU A 49 5.95 13.69 22.18
N SER A 50 6.74 14.36 21.33
CA SER A 50 7.56 15.50 21.75
C SER A 50 6.80 16.84 21.80
N LEU A 51 5.56 16.92 21.30
CA LEU A 51 4.76 18.15 21.30
C LEU A 51 4.09 18.48 22.65
N GLY A 52 4.39 17.82 23.72
CA GLY A 52 3.81 18.05 25.05
C GLY A 52 4.81 18.39 26.14
N THR A 53 6.09 18.49 25.84
CA THR A 53 7.11 18.86 26.82
C THR A 53 7.68 20.24 26.46
N GLU A 54 7.67 21.17 27.40
CA GLU A 54 8.33 22.49 27.28
C GLU A 54 9.85 22.38 26.97
N ASN A 55 10.38 21.15 26.93
CA ASN A 55 11.74 20.80 26.55
C ASN A 55 11.72 19.76 25.41
N ALA A 56 10.99 19.99 24.31
CA ALA A 56 11.13 19.17 23.13
C ALA A 56 12.61 19.14 22.69
N PRO A 57 13.26 17.97 22.57
CA PRO A 57 14.62 17.93 22.07
C PRO A 57 14.63 18.59 20.70
N GLN A 58 15.63 19.46 20.47
CA GLN A 58 15.84 20.13 19.18
C GLN A 58 15.63 19.10 18.06
N ALA A 59 14.84 19.47 17.06
CA ALA A 59 14.59 18.60 15.92
C ALA A 59 15.94 18.17 15.32
N ALA A 60 16.25 16.91 15.43
CA ALA A 60 17.51 16.33 14.99
C ALA A 60 17.29 15.61 13.65
N SER A 61 18.32 15.57 12.82
CA SER A 61 18.32 14.73 11.63
C SER A 61 18.22 13.27 12.02
N ALA A 62 17.60 12.45 11.20
CA ALA A 62 17.49 11.03 11.48
C ALA A 62 17.55 10.19 10.21
N ILE A 63 18.07 8.97 10.36
CA ILE A 63 17.92 7.88 9.41
C ILE A 63 16.97 6.85 10.00
N TRP A 64 16.22 6.18 9.13
CA TRP A 64 15.32 5.11 9.54
C TRP A 64 15.27 4.00 8.50
N LEU A 65 14.97 2.79 8.95
CA LEU A 65 14.77 1.63 8.11
C LEU A 65 13.63 0.81 8.67
N GLN A 66 12.76 0.30 7.79
CA GLN A 66 11.64 -0.56 8.14
C GLN A 66 11.58 -1.75 7.18
N ALA A 67 11.43 -2.94 7.73
CA ALA A 67 11.04 -4.14 7.01
C ALA A 67 9.57 -4.41 7.27
N ILE A 68 8.85 -4.91 6.27
CA ILE A 68 7.45 -5.23 6.39
C ILE A 68 7.04 -6.37 5.48
N GLY A 69 6.06 -7.15 5.93
CA GLY A 69 5.40 -8.17 5.13
C GLY A 69 3.90 -8.14 5.35
N ALA A 70 3.14 -8.44 4.32
CA ALA A 70 1.70 -8.56 4.39
C ALA A 70 1.18 -9.78 3.63
N THR A 71 0.03 -10.25 4.08
CA THR A 71 -0.78 -11.24 3.38
C THR A 71 -2.22 -10.77 3.33
N GLY A 72 -2.89 -11.02 2.23
CA GLY A 72 -4.28 -10.63 2.10
C GLY A 72 -5.05 -11.50 1.12
N ARG A 73 -6.35 -11.27 1.11
CA ARG A 73 -7.29 -11.94 0.23
C ARG A 73 -8.31 -10.94 -0.26
N ILE A 74 -8.65 -11.05 -1.55
CA ILE A 74 -9.78 -10.39 -2.17
C ILE A 74 -10.77 -11.49 -2.54
N ASP A 75 -11.96 -11.45 -1.96
CA ASP A 75 -13.01 -12.41 -2.24
C ASP A 75 -13.55 -12.21 -3.67
N GLY A 76 -13.84 -13.31 -4.36
CA GLY A 76 -14.46 -13.26 -5.67
C GLY A 76 -15.90 -12.78 -5.61
N ASP A 77 -16.36 -12.16 -6.68
CA ASP A 77 -17.72 -11.58 -6.80
C ASP A 77 -18.63 -12.35 -7.77
N GLY A 78 -18.19 -13.52 -8.22
CA GLY A 78 -18.84 -14.33 -9.25
C GLY A 78 -18.43 -13.97 -10.69
N ASN A 79 -17.82 -12.82 -10.89
CA ASN A 79 -17.22 -12.36 -12.13
C ASN A 79 -15.69 -12.59 -12.12
N ALA A 80 -15.05 -12.28 -11.04
CA ALA A 80 -13.65 -12.61 -10.76
C ALA A 80 -13.55 -13.65 -9.66
N ASP A 81 -12.52 -14.50 -9.72
CA ASP A 81 -12.21 -15.48 -8.67
C ASP A 81 -11.50 -14.81 -7.49
N THR A 82 -11.54 -15.48 -6.34
CA THR A 82 -10.78 -15.08 -5.16
C THR A 82 -9.30 -14.99 -5.47
N THR A 83 -8.67 -13.91 -5.04
CA THR A 83 -7.24 -13.66 -5.19
C THR A 83 -6.59 -13.63 -3.81
N ASP A 84 -5.60 -14.51 -3.59
CA ASP A 84 -4.69 -14.44 -2.44
C ASP A 84 -3.42 -13.71 -2.87
N TYR A 85 -2.94 -12.82 -2.02
CA TYR A 85 -1.71 -12.09 -2.27
C TYR A 85 -0.83 -12.00 -1.03
N GLN A 86 0.45 -11.85 -1.29
CA GLN A 86 1.46 -11.57 -0.26
C GLN A 86 2.50 -10.62 -0.82
N TRP A 87 3.06 -9.80 0.05
CA TRP A 87 4.20 -8.98 -0.31
C TRP A 87 5.14 -8.77 0.88
N THR A 88 6.41 -8.55 0.58
CA THR A 88 7.45 -8.27 1.57
C THR A 88 8.37 -7.20 1.02
N GLY A 89 8.85 -6.32 1.88
CA GLY A 89 9.70 -5.24 1.42
C GLY A 89 10.47 -4.56 2.54
N MET A 90 11.30 -3.62 2.12
CA MET A 90 12.06 -2.73 2.99
C MET A 90 11.95 -1.30 2.47
N VAL A 91 11.79 -0.36 3.40
CA VAL A 91 11.80 1.09 3.11
C VAL A 91 12.74 1.76 4.09
N GLY A 92 13.58 2.63 3.60
CA GLY A 92 14.47 3.43 4.42
C GLY A 92 14.47 4.89 3.98
N GLY A 93 14.82 5.77 4.89
CA GLY A 93 14.82 7.18 4.61
C GLY A 93 15.72 7.99 5.52
N PHE A 94 15.81 9.24 5.16
CA PHE A 94 16.50 10.27 5.89
C PHE A 94 15.57 11.47 6.03
N ASP A 95 15.53 12.07 7.21
CA ASP A 95 14.84 13.36 7.43
C ASP A 95 15.71 14.32 8.23
N SER A 96 15.45 15.60 8.02
CA SER A 96 16.16 16.68 8.69
C SER A 96 15.22 17.84 8.97
N PRO A 97 15.39 18.57 10.08
CA PRO A 97 14.68 19.79 10.32
C PRO A 97 15.09 20.85 9.27
N LEU A 98 14.09 21.38 8.58
CA LEU A 98 14.24 22.55 7.69
C LEU A 98 14.10 23.84 8.50
N SER A 99 13.32 23.80 9.59
CA SER A 99 13.12 24.86 10.56
C SER A 99 12.67 24.25 11.89
N ASP A 100 12.47 25.08 12.93
CA ASP A 100 11.94 24.62 14.23
C ASP A 100 10.55 23.98 14.14
N THR A 101 9.81 24.28 13.07
CA THR A 101 8.43 23.79 12.87
C THR A 101 8.29 22.84 11.70
N THR A 102 9.34 22.64 10.90
CA THR A 102 9.24 21.86 9.65
C THR A 102 10.32 20.80 9.55
N ILE A 103 9.93 19.57 9.29
CA ILE A 103 10.82 18.45 8.97
C ILE A 103 10.57 18.07 7.51
N LEU A 104 11.64 17.85 6.77
CA LEU A 104 11.63 17.33 5.40
C LEU A 104 12.41 16.01 5.34
N GLY A 105 11.87 15.03 4.65
CA GLY A 105 12.53 13.74 4.47
C GLY A 105 12.39 13.19 3.06
N VAL A 106 13.27 12.25 2.74
CA VAL A 106 13.25 11.44 1.53
C VAL A 106 13.25 9.97 1.89
N TYR A 107 12.65 9.15 1.04
CA TYR A 107 12.64 7.71 1.24
C TYR A 107 12.86 6.95 -0.05
N PHE A 108 13.38 5.73 0.09
CA PHE A 108 13.54 4.73 -0.95
C PHE A 108 13.11 3.38 -0.42
N GLY A 109 12.56 2.55 -1.28
CA GLY A 109 12.11 1.23 -0.88
C GLY A 109 12.10 0.24 -2.03
N TYR A 110 12.06 -1.04 -1.62
CA TYR A 110 11.91 -2.18 -2.51
C TYR A 110 10.95 -3.17 -1.90
N ALA A 111 10.08 -3.77 -2.71
CA ALA A 111 9.17 -4.81 -2.28
C ALA A 111 8.93 -5.82 -3.40
N ASP A 112 8.87 -7.10 -3.02
CA ASP A 112 8.39 -8.19 -3.86
C ASP A 112 6.94 -8.50 -3.49
N ALA A 113 6.10 -8.71 -4.49
CA ALA A 113 4.71 -9.10 -4.32
C ALA A 113 4.39 -10.32 -5.18
N ARG A 114 3.54 -11.19 -4.66
CA ARG A 114 2.99 -12.34 -5.39
C ARG A 114 1.50 -12.39 -5.23
N ASN A 115 0.80 -12.46 -6.36
CA ASN A 115 -0.63 -12.66 -6.45
C ASN A 115 -0.92 -14.03 -7.03
N ARG A 116 -1.83 -14.77 -6.41
CA ARG A 116 -2.28 -16.08 -6.89
C ARG A 116 -3.80 -16.10 -6.92
N GLN A 117 -4.34 -16.56 -8.01
CA GLN A 117 -5.75 -16.72 -8.15
C GLN A 117 -6.17 -18.16 -7.84
N ALA A 118 -7.08 -18.30 -6.87
CA ALA A 118 -7.64 -19.58 -6.50
C ALA A 118 -8.45 -20.16 -7.68
N GLY A 119 -8.18 -21.43 -8.03
CA GLY A 119 -8.94 -22.13 -9.06
C GLY A 119 -8.51 -21.92 -10.50
N ARG A 120 -7.51 -21.10 -10.78
CA ARG A 120 -7.08 -20.79 -12.16
C ARG A 120 -5.57 -20.73 -12.32
N ASP A 121 -4.79 -21.51 -11.86
CA ASP A 121 -3.34 -21.64 -12.08
C ASP A 121 -2.69 -20.42 -12.79
N ALA A 122 -3.04 -19.22 -12.27
CA ALA A 122 -2.54 -17.93 -12.74
C ALA A 122 -1.81 -17.23 -11.59
N THR A 123 -0.61 -16.72 -11.90
CA THR A 123 0.23 -15.99 -10.94
C THR A 123 0.73 -14.68 -11.55
N LEU A 124 0.90 -13.69 -10.69
CA LEU A 124 1.57 -12.45 -11.01
C LEU A 124 2.62 -12.19 -9.94
N ASP A 125 3.88 -12.20 -10.33
CA ASP A 125 5.01 -11.81 -9.50
C ASP A 125 5.41 -10.38 -9.86
N SER A 126 5.56 -9.51 -8.85
CA SER A 126 5.84 -8.08 -9.05
C SER A 126 7.00 -7.63 -8.18
N ARG A 127 7.90 -6.86 -8.77
CA ARG A 127 9.04 -6.23 -8.09
C ARG A 127 8.83 -4.72 -8.12
N ASN A 128 8.72 -4.12 -6.95
CA ASN A 128 8.40 -2.72 -6.77
C ASN A 128 9.63 -1.95 -6.28
N PHE A 129 10.02 -0.93 -7.00
CA PHE A 129 10.99 0.06 -6.56
C PHE A 129 10.29 1.39 -6.32
N MET A 130 10.50 2.00 -5.17
CA MET A 130 9.82 3.24 -4.78
C MET A 130 10.81 4.30 -4.30
N ALA A 131 10.45 5.56 -4.56
CA ALA A 131 11.17 6.72 -4.07
C ALA A 131 10.17 7.86 -3.82
N GLY A 132 10.45 8.70 -2.84
CA GLY A 132 9.60 9.84 -2.56
C GLY A 132 10.17 10.78 -1.52
N PHE A 133 9.36 11.77 -1.19
CA PHE A 133 9.65 12.74 -0.15
C PHE A 133 8.42 12.95 0.73
N TYR A 134 8.68 13.41 1.93
CA TYR A 134 7.64 13.78 2.89
C TYR A 134 8.04 15.02 3.67
N ALA A 135 7.05 15.74 4.13
CA ALA A 135 7.24 16.89 5.00
C ALA A 135 6.19 16.89 6.12
N THR A 136 6.58 17.41 7.26
CA THR A 136 5.68 17.64 8.39
C THR A 136 5.89 19.06 8.88
N HIS A 137 4.80 19.82 9.05
CA HIS A 137 4.81 21.18 9.52
C HIS A 137 3.91 21.34 10.75
N ASP A 138 4.46 21.88 11.82
CA ASP A 138 3.73 22.23 13.03
C ASP A 138 3.08 23.62 12.85
N LEU A 139 1.74 23.64 12.88
CA LEU A 139 0.93 24.84 12.74
C LEU A 139 0.69 25.55 14.09
N GLY A 140 1.24 25.02 15.18
CA GLY A 140 0.99 25.47 16.54
C GLY A 140 -0.30 24.89 17.15
N ASN A 141 -0.47 25.03 18.46
CA ASN A 141 -1.61 24.49 19.21
C ASN A 141 -1.84 22.99 18.99
N ASP A 142 -0.76 22.20 18.92
CA ASP A 142 -0.77 20.74 18.64
C ASP A 142 -1.39 20.36 17.30
N LEU A 143 -1.55 21.31 16.39
CA LEU A 143 -2.05 21.08 15.05
C LEU A 143 -0.89 20.86 14.08
N ARG A 144 -0.93 19.80 13.32
CA ARG A 144 0.13 19.38 12.39
C ARG A 144 -0.42 19.10 11.02
N LEU A 145 0.28 19.58 10.01
CA LEU A 145 0.07 19.26 8.62
C LEU A 145 1.22 18.36 8.14
N SER A 146 0.90 17.20 7.59
CA SER A 146 1.86 16.28 7.02
C SER A 146 1.52 15.98 5.57
N GLY A 147 2.51 15.92 4.71
CA GLY A 147 2.32 15.60 3.30
C GLY A 147 3.43 14.69 2.79
N GLN A 148 3.09 13.90 1.78
CA GLN A 148 4.08 13.09 1.07
C GLN A 148 3.74 13.02 -0.42
N ALA A 149 4.75 12.79 -1.24
CA ALA A 149 4.59 12.38 -2.62
C ALA A 149 5.65 11.36 -2.99
N GLY A 150 5.28 10.41 -3.84
CA GLY A 150 6.17 9.32 -4.23
C GLY A 150 5.88 8.80 -5.61
N TRP A 151 6.87 8.10 -6.12
CA TRP A 151 6.84 7.37 -7.37
C TRP A 151 7.21 5.92 -7.12
N THR A 152 6.51 5.02 -7.79
CA THR A 152 6.81 3.59 -7.79
C THR A 152 6.91 3.08 -9.21
N ARG A 153 7.91 2.26 -9.47
CA ARG A 153 8.05 1.46 -10.67
C ARG A 153 7.89 -0.01 -10.31
N THR A 154 6.98 -0.69 -11.02
CA THR A 154 6.66 -2.09 -10.82
C THR A 154 7.03 -2.89 -12.06
N ALA A 155 7.90 -3.87 -11.93
CA ALA A 155 8.19 -4.86 -12.95
C ALA A 155 7.33 -6.10 -12.66
N ASN A 156 6.52 -6.51 -13.62
CA ASN A 156 5.54 -7.56 -13.53
C ASN A 156 5.91 -8.75 -14.40
N ASP A 157 5.88 -9.94 -13.83
CA ASP A 157 6.04 -11.23 -14.50
C ASP A 157 4.72 -12.00 -14.34
N SER A 158 3.92 -12.11 -15.40
CA SER A 158 2.65 -12.82 -15.39
C SER A 158 2.75 -14.21 -16.02
N ARG A 159 2.04 -15.16 -15.43
CA ARG A 159 1.94 -16.53 -15.92
C ARG A 159 0.52 -17.03 -15.81
N ARG A 160 0.03 -17.64 -16.86
CA ARG A 160 -1.32 -18.19 -16.97
C ARG A 160 -1.28 -19.55 -17.67
N ASN A 161 -1.64 -20.61 -16.96
CA ASN A 161 -1.73 -21.94 -17.52
C ASN A 161 -3.12 -22.17 -18.13
N LEU A 162 -3.15 -22.76 -19.31
CA LEU A 162 -4.34 -23.07 -20.09
C LEU A 162 -4.40 -24.59 -20.26
N ASP A 163 -5.22 -25.25 -19.44
CA ASP A 163 -5.46 -26.69 -19.52
C ASP A 163 -6.96 -26.94 -19.74
N PHE A 164 -7.38 -27.06 -21.00
CA PHE A 164 -8.75 -27.36 -21.38
C PHE A 164 -8.85 -27.91 -22.81
N GLY A 165 -9.75 -28.83 -23.03
CA GLY A 165 -10.11 -29.31 -24.38
C GLY A 165 -8.93 -29.89 -25.20
N GLY A 166 -7.90 -30.42 -24.54
CA GLY A 166 -6.68 -30.94 -25.16
C GLY A 166 -5.65 -29.86 -25.48
N ILE A 167 -5.83 -28.64 -24.99
CA ILE A 167 -4.85 -27.56 -25.00
C ILE A 167 -4.17 -27.55 -23.65
N ASP A 168 -2.85 -27.76 -23.64
CA ASP A 168 -1.96 -27.57 -22.49
C ASP A 168 -0.90 -26.56 -22.91
N ARG A 169 -1.05 -25.32 -22.48
CA ARG A 169 -0.16 -24.20 -22.83
C ARG A 169 0.00 -23.24 -21.67
N THR A 170 1.13 -22.60 -21.62
CA THR A 170 1.41 -21.51 -20.69
C THR A 170 1.56 -20.20 -21.45
N ALA A 171 0.77 -19.20 -21.10
CA ALA A 171 0.94 -17.82 -21.54
C ALA A 171 1.75 -17.06 -20.50
N THR A 172 2.73 -16.28 -20.95
CA THR A 172 3.57 -15.41 -20.10
C THR A 172 3.67 -14.02 -20.69
N ALA A 173 3.77 -13.00 -19.85
CA ALA A 173 4.07 -11.65 -20.25
C ALA A 173 4.88 -10.92 -19.18
N ASP A 174 5.85 -10.13 -19.65
CA ASP A 174 6.66 -9.23 -18.85
C ASP A 174 6.29 -7.79 -19.22
N TYR A 175 5.99 -6.95 -18.24
CA TYR A 175 5.64 -5.55 -18.49
C TYR A 175 5.93 -4.71 -17.24
N THR A 176 5.91 -3.38 -17.43
CA THR A 176 6.22 -2.43 -16.37
C THR A 176 5.03 -1.50 -16.14
N ASP A 177 4.75 -1.18 -14.90
CA ASP A 177 3.80 -0.15 -14.52
C ASP A 177 4.52 0.95 -13.74
N ASN A 178 3.97 2.17 -13.77
CA ASN A 178 4.43 3.28 -12.96
C ASN A 178 3.26 3.83 -12.16
N ALA A 179 3.55 4.35 -10.97
CA ALA A 179 2.56 5.01 -10.16
C ALA A 179 3.10 6.28 -9.52
N LEU A 180 2.26 7.30 -9.44
CA LEU A 180 2.49 8.50 -8.66
C LEU A 180 1.45 8.60 -7.56
N ASN A 181 1.89 8.89 -6.37
CA ASN A 181 0.99 9.09 -5.24
C ASN A 181 1.29 10.39 -4.52
N ALA A 182 0.26 10.99 -3.93
CA ALA A 182 0.41 12.09 -2.98
C ALA A 182 -0.63 11.94 -1.88
N ASN A 183 -0.28 12.37 -0.69
CA ASN A 183 -1.15 12.39 0.47
C ASN A 183 -0.93 13.63 1.30
N LEU A 184 -2.02 14.17 1.86
CA LEU A 184 -2.01 15.28 2.78
C LEU A 184 -2.87 14.93 3.99
N GLU A 185 -2.34 15.13 5.20
CA GLU A 185 -2.99 14.83 6.47
C GLU A 185 -2.94 16.03 7.39
N LEU A 186 -4.06 16.33 8.03
CA LEU A 186 -4.18 17.27 9.13
C LEU A 186 -4.53 16.50 10.40
N ALA A 187 -3.76 16.70 11.46
CA ALA A 187 -3.91 16.00 12.73
C ALA A 187 -3.77 16.97 13.90
N ARG A 188 -4.47 16.72 15.00
CA ARG A 188 -4.37 17.52 16.22
C ARG A 188 -4.22 16.64 17.45
N GLY A 189 -3.23 16.92 18.29
CA GLY A 189 -2.98 16.19 19.53
C GLY A 189 -3.76 16.71 20.71
N PHE A 190 -4.19 15.80 21.60
CA PHE A 190 -4.84 16.09 22.86
C PHE A 190 -4.30 15.18 23.95
N ASP A 191 -3.79 15.73 25.03
CA ASP A 191 -3.38 14.95 26.20
C ASP A 191 -4.62 14.58 27.02
N VAL A 192 -4.92 13.29 27.11
CA VAL A 192 -6.10 12.77 27.79
C VAL A 192 -5.77 12.18 29.17
N ALA A 193 -4.51 11.88 29.42
CA ALA A 193 -3.95 11.45 30.71
C ALA A 193 -2.46 11.78 30.76
N PRO A 194 -1.80 11.75 31.92
CA PRO A 194 -0.39 12.14 32.06
C PRO A 194 0.58 11.46 31.08
N ASN A 195 0.29 10.23 30.66
CA ASN A 195 1.14 9.45 29.78
C ASN A 195 0.43 9.06 28.47
N TRP A 196 -0.74 9.62 28.19
CA TRP A 196 -1.52 9.25 27.01
C TRP A 196 -1.96 10.45 26.19
N ARG A 197 -1.69 10.36 24.89
CA ARG A 197 -2.10 11.34 23.91
C ARG A 197 -3.01 10.72 22.86
N VAL A 198 -4.04 11.44 22.48
CA VAL A 198 -5.00 11.07 21.43
C VAL A 198 -4.91 12.06 20.30
N VAL A 199 -4.90 11.59 19.07
CA VAL A 199 -4.67 12.41 17.87
C VAL A 199 -5.70 12.05 16.81
N PRO A 200 -6.85 12.74 16.76
CA PRO A 200 -7.73 12.69 15.59
C PRO A 200 -7.01 13.24 14.36
N TYR A 201 -7.26 12.63 13.21
CA TYR A 201 -6.71 13.07 11.93
C TYR A 201 -7.72 12.93 10.80
N GLY A 202 -7.54 13.77 9.78
CA GLY A 202 -8.20 13.65 8.49
C GLY A 202 -7.16 13.72 7.38
N ALA A 203 -7.32 12.93 6.32
CA ALA A 203 -6.37 12.93 5.22
C ALA A 203 -7.06 12.79 3.87
N LEU A 204 -6.38 13.30 2.84
CA LEU A 204 -6.74 13.13 1.44
C LEU A 204 -5.54 12.53 0.71
N GLY A 205 -5.80 11.51 -0.09
CA GLY A 205 -4.81 10.86 -0.92
C GLY A 205 -5.23 10.80 -2.37
N VAL A 206 -4.26 10.78 -3.27
CA VAL A 206 -4.44 10.58 -4.70
C VAL A 206 -3.38 9.61 -5.20
N LEU A 207 -3.79 8.69 -6.08
CA LEU A 207 -2.95 7.72 -6.74
C LEU A 207 -3.26 7.73 -8.23
N TRP A 208 -2.24 7.99 -9.04
CA TRP A 208 -2.27 7.83 -10.48
C TRP A 208 -1.41 6.63 -10.86
N ASN A 209 -2.01 5.64 -11.53
CA ASN A 209 -1.32 4.48 -12.06
C ASN A 209 -1.27 4.59 -13.58
N ASP A 210 -0.12 4.29 -14.16
CA ASP A 210 0.13 4.20 -15.59
C ASP A 210 0.56 2.76 -15.90
N HIS A 211 -0.26 2.08 -16.67
CA HIS A 211 -0.11 0.69 -17.02
C HIS A 211 0.42 0.55 -18.43
N ASP A 212 1.60 -0.02 -18.60
CA ASP A 212 2.17 -0.30 -19.91
C ASP A 212 1.36 -1.35 -20.68
N ALA A 213 1.42 -1.27 -21.99
CA ALA A 213 0.89 -2.30 -22.88
C ALA A 213 1.67 -3.60 -22.70
N PHE A 214 0.99 -4.74 -22.86
CA PHE A 214 1.67 -6.04 -22.92
C PHE A 214 1.05 -6.95 -23.99
N THR A 215 1.82 -7.95 -24.39
CA THR A 215 1.36 -9.07 -25.23
C THR A 215 1.94 -10.37 -24.67
N GLU A 216 1.05 -11.31 -24.37
CA GLU A 216 1.45 -12.66 -23.92
C GLU A 216 2.15 -13.43 -25.05
N THR A 217 3.00 -14.35 -24.65
CA THR A 217 3.66 -15.35 -25.49
C THR A 217 3.42 -16.75 -24.93
N GLY A 218 3.66 -17.79 -25.76
CA GLY A 218 3.59 -19.21 -25.33
C GLY A 218 2.22 -19.88 -25.58
N ALA A 219 1.11 -19.17 -25.64
CA ALA A 219 -0.22 -19.78 -25.83
C ALA A 219 -0.75 -19.67 -27.27
N GLY A 220 0.02 -19.13 -28.22
CA GLY A 220 -0.40 -19.01 -29.65
C GLY A 220 -1.59 -18.07 -29.80
N SER A 221 -2.66 -18.52 -30.47
CA SER A 221 -3.88 -17.70 -30.66
C SER A 221 -4.64 -17.38 -29.36
N ALA A 222 -4.32 -18.04 -28.26
CA ALA A 222 -4.88 -17.77 -26.94
C ALA A 222 -4.06 -16.75 -26.12
N ASN A 223 -2.98 -16.21 -26.69
CA ASN A 223 -2.25 -15.09 -26.09
C ASN A 223 -3.15 -13.84 -26.03
N LEU A 224 -3.11 -13.16 -24.91
CA LEU A 224 -3.78 -11.89 -24.67
C LEU A 224 -2.83 -10.71 -24.90
N SER A 225 -3.39 -9.61 -25.35
CA SER A 225 -2.72 -8.30 -25.37
C SER A 225 -3.60 -7.27 -24.69
N ARG A 226 -2.96 -6.29 -24.04
CA ARG A 226 -3.57 -5.09 -23.44
C ARG A 226 -2.86 -3.87 -24.00
N ALA A 227 -3.62 -2.85 -24.37
CA ALA A 227 -3.05 -1.52 -24.64
C ALA A 227 -2.68 -0.85 -23.31
N SER A 228 -1.79 0.15 -23.36
CA SER A 228 -1.53 1.00 -22.20
C SER A 228 -2.79 1.76 -21.78
N ASP A 229 -2.98 1.92 -20.50
CA ASP A 229 -4.05 2.72 -19.91
C ASP A 229 -3.57 3.35 -18.59
N SER A 230 -4.36 4.32 -18.09
CA SER A 230 -4.05 4.93 -16.80
C SER A 230 -5.29 5.10 -15.96
N THR A 231 -5.11 5.05 -14.65
CA THR A 231 -6.18 5.22 -13.67
C THR A 231 -5.81 6.28 -12.64
N LEU A 232 -6.79 7.07 -12.23
CA LEU A 232 -6.68 8.04 -11.15
C LEU A 232 -7.68 7.70 -10.06
N THR A 233 -7.20 7.49 -8.85
CA THR A 233 -8.04 7.20 -7.68
C THR A 233 -7.76 8.18 -6.56
N GLY A 234 -8.78 8.46 -5.75
CA GLY A 234 -8.67 9.29 -4.56
C GLY A 234 -9.07 8.51 -3.32
N THR A 235 -8.60 8.94 -2.15
CA THR A 235 -9.00 8.41 -0.85
C THR A 235 -9.19 9.55 0.12
N ALA A 236 -10.30 9.54 0.86
CA ALA A 236 -10.51 10.37 2.02
C ALA A 236 -10.43 9.49 3.28
N SER A 237 -9.65 9.90 4.27
CA SER A 237 -9.43 9.14 5.49
C SER A 237 -9.80 9.96 6.71
N LEU A 238 -10.44 9.31 7.68
CA LEU A 238 -10.67 9.85 9.02
C LEU A 238 -10.24 8.81 10.05
N GLY A 239 -9.66 9.26 11.16
CA GLY A 239 -9.27 8.31 12.19
C GLY A 239 -8.77 8.94 13.46
N LEU A 240 -8.37 8.05 14.35
CA LEU A 240 -7.87 8.37 15.68
C LEU A 240 -6.60 7.55 15.91
N ARG A 241 -5.55 8.21 16.39
CA ARG A 241 -4.36 7.58 16.96
C ARG A 241 -4.32 7.81 18.44
N MET A 242 -3.75 6.86 19.16
CA MET A 242 -3.47 6.97 20.58
C MET A 242 -2.06 6.44 20.83
N ALA A 243 -1.27 7.18 21.59
CA ALA A 243 0.05 6.75 21.99
C ALA A 243 0.27 7.03 23.49
N GLY A 244 0.99 6.10 24.13
CA GLY A 244 1.40 6.25 25.51
C GLY A 244 2.92 6.42 25.63
N MET A 245 3.42 7.02 26.73
CA MET A 245 4.84 7.14 27.04
C MET A 245 5.10 6.62 28.44
N PHE A 246 5.97 5.62 28.56
CA PHE A 246 6.28 4.95 29.82
C PHE A 246 7.79 4.79 29.97
N GLU A 247 8.37 5.48 30.93
CA GLU A 247 9.78 5.27 31.27
C GLU A 247 9.95 3.88 31.89
N THR A 248 10.85 3.08 31.32
CA THR A 248 11.09 1.69 31.76
C THR A 248 12.31 1.56 32.67
N GLY A 249 12.93 2.66 33.08
CA GLY A 249 14.24 2.66 33.74
C GLY A 249 15.39 2.50 32.72
N ASN A 250 16.60 2.74 33.13
CA ASN A 250 17.80 2.69 32.28
C ASN A 250 17.76 3.61 31.05
N GLY A 251 17.11 4.77 31.12
CA GLY A 251 17.05 5.74 30.02
C GLY A 251 16.24 5.28 28.82
N LYS A 252 15.31 4.34 28.98
CA LYS A 252 14.46 3.84 27.89
C LYS A 252 13.00 4.20 28.10
N THR A 253 12.32 4.55 27.01
CA THR A 253 10.91 4.87 26.98
C THR A 253 10.16 3.88 26.07
N LEU A 254 9.18 3.18 26.64
CA LEU A 254 8.24 2.33 25.90
C LEU A 254 7.05 3.18 25.42
N ILE A 255 6.73 3.06 24.15
CA ILE A 255 5.70 3.84 23.47
C ILE A 255 4.70 2.89 22.80
N PRO A 256 3.67 2.40 23.51
CA PRO A 256 2.57 1.69 22.86
C PRO A 256 1.77 2.65 21.97
N GLN A 257 1.33 2.15 20.81
CA GLN A 257 0.64 2.91 19.78
C GLN A 257 -0.58 2.14 19.26
N PHE A 258 -1.68 2.86 19.05
CA PHE A 258 -2.91 2.35 18.51
C PHE A 258 -3.43 3.30 17.44
N ARG A 259 -3.98 2.75 16.38
CA ARG A 259 -4.70 3.51 15.36
C ARG A 259 -5.98 2.79 14.98
N LEU A 260 -7.04 3.56 14.80
CA LEU A 260 -8.25 3.13 14.14
C LEU A 260 -8.62 4.20 13.11
N GLY A 261 -8.85 3.79 11.89
CA GLY A 261 -9.19 4.69 10.79
C GLY A 261 -10.22 4.08 9.86
N TRP A 262 -10.87 4.95 9.13
CA TRP A 262 -11.77 4.64 8.04
C TRP A 262 -11.29 5.36 6.80
N ASP A 263 -11.11 4.59 5.73
CA ASP A 263 -10.72 5.07 4.42
C ASP A 263 -11.90 4.95 3.46
N HIS A 264 -12.25 6.04 2.81
CA HIS A 264 -13.29 6.12 1.80
C HIS A 264 -12.68 6.34 0.43
N HIS A 265 -12.93 5.39 -0.48
CA HIS A 265 -12.46 5.47 -1.86
C HIS A 265 -13.28 6.48 -2.66
N LEU A 266 -12.60 7.43 -3.28
CA LEU A 266 -13.16 8.47 -4.14
C LEU A 266 -12.93 8.09 -5.61
N GLY A 267 -13.99 7.98 -6.37
CA GLY A 267 -13.91 7.64 -7.79
C GLY A 267 -14.70 6.38 -8.15
N PRO A 268 -14.52 5.85 -9.36
CA PRO A 268 -15.16 4.63 -9.81
C PRO A 268 -14.69 3.42 -8.98
N THR A 269 -15.59 2.53 -8.63
CA THR A 269 -15.29 1.26 -7.96
C THR A 269 -15.19 0.10 -8.95
N ALA A 270 -15.78 0.25 -10.12
CA ALA A 270 -15.71 -0.74 -11.17
C ALA A 270 -14.32 -0.76 -11.81
N ASN A 271 -13.69 -1.92 -11.79
CA ASN A 271 -12.42 -2.18 -12.45
C ASN A 271 -12.69 -2.89 -13.77
N SER A 272 -12.19 -2.36 -14.87
CA SER A 272 -12.29 -3.02 -16.17
C SER A 272 -11.02 -2.83 -16.97
N THR A 273 -10.71 -3.81 -17.80
CA THR A 273 -9.60 -3.73 -18.75
C THR A 273 -10.03 -4.19 -20.13
N THR A 274 -9.44 -3.59 -21.15
CA THR A 274 -9.67 -3.98 -22.54
C THR A 274 -8.53 -4.89 -23.00
N LEU A 275 -8.91 -6.09 -23.44
CA LEU A 275 -8.01 -7.14 -23.89
C LEU A 275 -8.34 -7.57 -25.31
N ALA A 276 -7.40 -8.18 -26.00
CA ALA A 276 -7.62 -8.84 -27.28
C ALA A 276 -6.86 -10.15 -27.32
N PHE A 277 -7.43 -11.19 -27.92
CA PHE A 277 -6.66 -12.36 -28.35
C PHE A 277 -5.90 -12.05 -29.64
N THR A 278 -4.83 -12.79 -29.90
CA THR A 278 -4.04 -12.62 -31.12
C THR A 278 -4.93 -12.74 -32.36
N GLY A 279 -5.01 -11.66 -33.15
CA GLY A 279 -5.79 -11.62 -34.40
C GLY A 279 -7.29 -11.46 -34.23
N THR A 280 -7.80 -11.08 -33.05
CA THR A 280 -9.24 -10.85 -32.82
C THR A 280 -9.54 -9.39 -32.46
N SER A 281 -10.84 -9.05 -32.48
CA SER A 281 -11.30 -7.78 -31.94
C SER A 281 -11.10 -7.73 -30.40
N SER A 282 -10.91 -6.54 -29.87
CA SER A 282 -10.83 -6.31 -28.43
C SER A 282 -12.16 -6.57 -27.71
N PHE A 283 -12.09 -6.94 -26.46
CA PHE A 283 -13.21 -7.11 -25.55
C PHE A 283 -12.86 -6.54 -24.18
N THR A 284 -13.87 -6.03 -23.47
CA THR A 284 -13.69 -5.49 -22.13
C THR A 284 -14.05 -6.56 -21.12
N VAL A 285 -13.22 -6.61 -20.07
CA VAL A 285 -13.34 -7.55 -18.97
C VAL A 285 -13.48 -6.75 -17.68
N ALA A 286 -14.50 -7.06 -16.87
CA ALA A 286 -14.65 -6.50 -15.56
C ALA A 286 -13.83 -7.35 -14.54
N GLY A 287 -13.07 -6.71 -13.69
CA GLY A 287 -12.41 -7.30 -12.53
C GLY A 287 -13.28 -7.21 -11.28
N SER A 288 -12.72 -7.61 -10.13
CA SER A 288 -13.38 -7.39 -8.84
C SER A 288 -13.57 -5.90 -8.58
N GLU A 289 -14.74 -5.52 -8.06
CA GLU A 289 -14.99 -4.14 -7.68
C GLU A 289 -14.10 -3.73 -6.49
N THR A 290 -13.64 -2.49 -6.49
CA THR A 290 -12.97 -1.90 -5.33
C THR A 290 -14.02 -1.53 -4.29
N ASP A 291 -13.79 -1.92 -3.04
CA ASP A 291 -14.66 -1.52 -1.94
C ASP A 291 -14.53 -0.01 -1.66
N ARG A 292 -15.66 0.64 -1.41
CA ARG A 292 -15.65 2.07 -1.09
C ARG A 292 -15.10 2.36 0.28
N ASP A 293 -15.36 1.49 1.24
CA ASP A 293 -15.08 1.73 2.64
C ASP A 293 -14.18 0.64 3.19
N THR A 294 -13.09 1.06 3.83
CA THR A 294 -12.12 0.17 4.45
C THR A 294 -11.86 0.62 5.88
N LEU A 295 -11.97 -0.29 6.82
CA LEU A 295 -11.52 -0.09 8.19
C LEU A 295 -10.04 -0.46 8.28
N VAL A 296 -9.23 0.45 8.82
CA VAL A 296 -7.79 0.25 9.01
C VAL A 296 -7.42 0.35 10.47
N GLY A 297 -6.56 -0.54 10.93
CA GLY A 297 -6.05 -0.56 12.28
C GLY A 297 -4.52 -0.52 12.31
N ASN A 298 -3.96 -0.17 13.47
CA ASN A 298 -2.56 -0.40 13.80
C ASN A 298 -2.46 -0.66 15.30
N LEU A 299 -1.67 -1.67 15.65
CA LEU A 299 -1.28 -1.99 17.01
C LEU A 299 0.24 -2.09 17.01
N GLY A 300 0.92 -1.20 17.72
CA GLY A 300 2.37 -1.16 17.70
C GLY A 300 2.98 -0.73 19.02
N PHE A 301 4.27 -0.83 19.07
CA PHE A 301 5.08 -0.24 20.14
C PHE A 301 6.40 0.23 19.58
N ALA A 302 6.98 1.25 20.22
CA ALA A 302 8.34 1.64 20.02
C ALA A 302 9.09 1.61 21.37
N LEU A 303 10.38 1.32 21.32
CA LEU A 303 11.30 1.44 22.42
C LEU A 303 12.37 2.44 21.99
N ALA A 304 12.36 3.62 22.62
CA ALA A 304 13.35 4.67 22.39
C ALA A 304 14.33 4.74 23.55
N ASP A 305 15.55 5.16 23.29
CA ASP A 305 16.53 5.49 24.30
C ASP A 305 17.03 6.94 24.21
N ASP A 306 17.71 7.38 25.26
CA ASP A 306 18.23 8.75 25.37
C ASP A 306 19.38 9.04 24.39
N ASP A 307 20.02 7.99 23.82
CA ASP A 307 21.10 8.10 22.83
C ASP A 307 20.57 8.33 21.40
N GLY A 308 19.25 8.46 21.22
CA GLY A 308 18.60 8.78 19.95
C GLY A 308 18.20 7.58 19.12
N TRP A 309 18.35 6.36 19.62
CA TRP A 309 17.87 5.15 18.95
C TRP A 309 16.42 4.85 19.31
N SER A 310 15.67 4.36 18.36
CA SER A 310 14.37 3.76 18.60
C SER A 310 14.14 2.54 17.72
N PHE A 311 13.60 1.49 18.33
CA PHE A 311 13.13 0.28 17.65
C PHE A 311 11.62 0.22 17.75
N TYR A 312 10.96 -0.27 16.71
CA TYR A 312 9.50 -0.39 16.67
C TYR A 312 9.04 -1.64 15.96
N ALA A 313 7.88 -2.11 16.36
CA ALA A 313 7.16 -3.16 15.65
C ALA A 313 5.67 -2.88 15.70
N ASP A 314 4.97 -3.27 14.64
CA ASP A 314 3.55 -3.02 14.53
C ASP A 314 2.83 -4.09 13.70
N TYR A 315 1.54 -4.24 13.98
CA TYR A 315 0.58 -5.04 13.24
C TYR A 315 -0.50 -4.15 12.68
N GLN A 316 -0.79 -4.30 11.39
CA GLN A 316 -1.71 -3.44 10.64
C GLN A 316 -2.77 -4.30 9.94
N PRO A 317 -3.95 -4.48 10.54
CA PRO A 317 -5.10 -5.05 9.86
C PRO A 317 -5.82 -4.02 8.98
N SER A 318 -6.31 -4.47 7.84
CA SER A 318 -7.17 -3.71 6.94
C SER A 318 -8.33 -4.61 6.48
N ILE A 319 -9.56 -4.14 6.62
CA ILE A 319 -10.77 -4.92 6.36
C ILE A 319 -11.78 -4.07 5.61
N SER A 320 -12.27 -4.60 4.51
CA SER A 320 -13.41 -4.06 3.76
C SER A 320 -14.44 -5.17 3.48
N LYS A 321 -15.43 -4.91 2.66
CA LYS A 321 -16.48 -5.89 2.33
C LYS A 321 -15.91 -7.14 1.66
N SER A 322 -14.99 -6.96 0.69
CA SER A 322 -14.43 -8.05 -0.13
C SER A 322 -12.95 -8.31 0.15
N ARG A 323 -12.28 -7.46 0.95
CA ARG A 323 -10.84 -7.55 1.16
C ARG A 323 -10.47 -7.63 2.63
N ARG A 324 -9.47 -8.47 2.93
CA ARG A 324 -8.83 -8.57 4.25
C ARG A 324 -7.33 -8.63 4.05
N GLU A 325 -6.61 -7.82 4.83
CA GLU A 325 -5.16 -7.80 4.81
C GLU A 325 -4.61 -7.74 6.23
N HIS A 326 -3.48 -8.38 6.43
CA HIS A 326 -2.72 -8.41 7.66
C HIS A 326 -1.27 -8.08 7.34
N ALA A 327 -0.76 -6.98 7.87
CA ALA A 327 0.63 -6.61 7.71
C ALA A 327 1.36 -6.59 9.06
N LEU A 328 2.64 -6.92 9.03
CA LEU A 328 3.57 -6.84 10.17
C LEU A 328 4.77 -5.99 9.74
N GLY A 329 5.12 -5.02 10.56
CA GLY A 329 6.26 -4.15 10.37
C GLY A 329 7.23 -4.20 11.54
N ALA A 330 8.51 -3.99 11.27
CA ALA A 330 9.52 -3.74 12.28
C ALA A 330 10.62 -2.85 11.70
N GLY A 331 11.16 -1.97 12.52
CA GLY A 331 12.20 -1.06 12.05
C GLY A 331 12.95 -0.37 13.16
N PHE A 332 13.86 0.48 12.74
CA PHE A 332 14.61 1.32 13.66
C PHE A 332 14.74 2.75 13.10
N ARG A 333 15.00 3.67 14.01
CA ARG A 333 15.32 5.06 13.73
C ARG A 333 16.49 5.50 14.60
N MET A 334 17.40 6.27 14.04
CA MET A 334 18.54 6.86 14.73
C MET A 334 18.56 8.38 14.46
N LYS A 335 18.55 9.16 15.51
CA LYS A 335 18.74 10.63 15.49
C LYS A 335 20.21 10.99 15.68
N PHE A 336 20.66 12.08 15.08
CA PHE A 336 22.03 12.59 15.22
C PHE A 336 22.11 14.10 14.95
#